data_6d8766db0e156a22cc7f7837eb54d38b
#
_entry.id   6d8766db0e156a22cc7f7837eb54d38b
#
_cell.length_a   1.000
_cell.length_b   1.000
_cell.length_c   1.000
_cell.angle_alpha   90.00
_cell.angle_beta   90.00
_cell.angle_gamma   90.00
#
_symmetry.space_group_name_H-M   'P 1'
#
loop_
_entity.id
_entity.type
_entity.pdbx_description
1 polymer ?
#
loop_
_entity_poly.entity_id
_entity_poly.type
_entity_poly.pdbx_seq_one_letter_code
_entity_poly.pdbx_strand_id
1 'polypeptide(L)'
;MWPRLLLLSLLMTLVACSQERDASETDGQSVSASRYQPEPYIKISHPEWSRNAAVYQINTRQFTPEGTFKAAQEQLPRLQVMGVDILWLMPIHPIGEKNRKGTLGSPYSVKDYFGVNPEFGTEQDFRDFVNAAHELGMKVILDWVANHSAWDNPLVDEHPEWYSRDWKGDFHPTPWWDWSDIIDFDYSQPGIRQYMTEAMTYWVSEFDVDGYRCDVAGYVPLDFLEQRAQGTRCHQARIHAR
;
A
#
# COMPACT_ATOMS: atom_id res chain seq x y z
N MET A 1 -71.87 50.49 45.95
CA MET A 1 -71.34 49.98 47.23
C MET A 1 -70.54 48.78 46.91
N TRP A 2 -69.24 48.86 46.97
CA TRP A 2 -68.30 47.83 46.53
C TRP A 2 -67.78 47.03 47.73
N PRO A 3 -67.62 45.68 47.60
CA PRO A 3 -66.81 44.98 48.54
C PRO A 3 -65.41 44.66 47.92
N ARG A 4 -64.44 44.71 48.78
CA ARG A 4 -63.00 44.52 48.56
C ARG A 4 -62.70 43.11 48.16
N LEU A 5 -61.93 42.95 47.03
CA LEU A 5 -61.27 41.68 46.66
C LEU A 5 -60.01 41.52 47.51
N LEU A 6 -59.93 40.41 48.23
CA LEU A 6 -58.74 39.90 48.86
C LEU A 6 -57.91 39.14 47.82
N LEU A 7 -56.73 39.65 47.56
CA LEU A 7 -55.72 38.87 46.78
C LEU A 7 -55.13 37.77 47.68
N LEU A 8 -55.42 36.55 47.37
CA LEU A 8 -54.66 35.36 47.88
C LEU A 8 -53.50 35.06 46.89
N SER A 9 -52.29 35.37 47.31
CA SER A 9 -51.08 34.96 46.60
C SER A 9 -50.82 33.48 46.87
N LEU A 10 -51.03 32.62 45.84
CA LEU A 10 -50.71 31.21 45.87
C LEU A 10 -49.26 31.08 45.45
N LEU A 11 -48.39 30.82 46.42
CA LEU A 11 -46.95 30.41 46.15
C LEU A 11 -46.96 28.98 45.65
N MET A 12 -46.83 28.79 44.35
CA MET A 12 -46.51 27.48 43.77
C MET A 12 -45.01 27.22 43.92
N THR A 13 -44.65 26.40 44.86
CA THR A 13 -43.33 25.76 44.93
C THR A 13 -43.24 24.69 43.84
N LEU A 14 -42.52 25.01 42.77
CA LEU A 14 -42.11 24.01 41.78
C LEU A 14 -41.06 23.09 42.41
N VAL A 15 -41.48 21.90 42.83
CA VAL A 15 -40.57 20.79 43.11
C VAL A 15 -40.14 20.26 41.77
N ALA A 16 -38.93 20.65 41.34
CA ALA A 16 -38.27 20.00 40.20
C ALA A 16 -37.84 18.62 40.66
N CYS A 17 -38.59 17.60 40.26
CA CYS A 17 -38.10 16.21 40.26
C CYS A 17 -36.97 16.14 39.22
N SER A 18 -35.72 16.21 39.68
CA SER A 18 -34.58 15.72 38.93
C SER A 18 -34.68 14.20 38.85
N GLN A 19 -35.30 13.70 37.79
CA GLN A 19 -35.14 12.33 37.40
C GLN A 19 -33.70 12.19 36.89
N GLU A 20 -32.83 11.70 37.75
CA GLU A 20 -31.58 11.07 37.34
C GLU A 20 -31.94 9.93 36.40
N ARG A 21 -31.77 10.15 35.10
CA ARG A 21 -31.73 9.05 34.15
C ARG A 21 -30.42 8.32 34.43
N ASP A 22 -30.51 7.18 35.04
CA ASP A 22 -29.48 6.19 34.96
C ASP A 22 -29.13 6.02 33.46
N ALA A 23 -28.04 6.66 33.07
CA ALA A 23 -27.39 6.32 31.83
C ALA A 23 -26.90 4.88 32.01
N SER A 24 -27.72 3.93 31.58
CA SER A 24 -27.21 2.59 31.32
C SER A 24 -25.94 2.76 30.49
N GLU A 25 -24.80 2.46 31.10
CA GLU A 25 -23.57 2.18 30.40
C GLU A 25 -23.91 1.17 29.32
N THR A 26 -24.18 1.66 28.12
CA THR A 26 -23.98 0.86 26.94
C THR A 26 -22.47 0.63 26.93
N ASP A 27 -22.12 -0.58 27.29
CA ASP A 27 -20.80 -1.17 27.11
C ASP A 27 -20.45 -0.95 25.63
N GLY A 28 -19.96 0.23 25.33
CA GLY A 28 -19.39 0.61 24.06
C GLY A 28 -18.10 -0.18 24.00
N GLN A 29 -18.18 -1.41 23.46
CA GLN A 29 -17.01 -2.04 22.89
C GLN A 29 -16.35 -0.96 22.03
N SER A 30 -15.30 -0.37 22.55
CA SER A 30 -14.39 0.44 21.76
C SER A 30 -13.88 -0.48 20.68
N VAL A 31 -14.51 -0.40 19.50
CA VAL A 31 -13.99 -1.03 18.31
C VAL A 31 -12.58 -0.47 18.20
N SER A 32 -11.59 -1.28 18.56
CA SER A 32 -10.19 -0.92 18.44
C SER A 32 -10.02 -0.45 17.01
N ALA A 33 -9.81 0.85 16.83
CA ALA A 33 -9.62 1.41 15.51
C ALA A 33 -8.49 0.62 14.85
N SER A 34 -8.82 -0.07 13.76
CA SER A 34 -7.85 -0.90 13.06
C SER A 34 -6.66 -0.01 12.69
N ARG A 35 -5.43 -0.47 12.96
CA ARG A 35 -4.21 0.24 12.55
C ARG A 35 -4.13 0.50 11.04
N TYR A 36 -5.05 -0.07 10.28
CA TYR A 36 -5.17 0.10 8.83
C TYR A 36 -6.30 1.07 8.42
N GLN A 37 -6.97 1.70 9.37
CA GLN A 37 -7.92 2.78 9.06
C GLN A 37 -7.17 4.01 8.54
N PRO A 38 -7.79 4.83 7.66
CA PRO A 38 -7.22 6.09 7.22
C PRO A 38 -6.84 6.98 8.41
N GLU A 39 -5.63 7.52 8.38
CA GLU A 39 -5.14 8.47 9.36
C GLU A 39 -4.91 9.84 8.71
N PRO A 40 -4.99 10.94 9.48
CA PRO A 40 -4.64 12.26 8.97
C PRO A 40 -3.14 12.34 8.63
N TYR A 41 -2.74 13.45 8.03
CA TYR A 41 -1.40 13.74 7.57
C TYR A 41 -0.28 13.30 8.53
N ILE A 42 0.70 12.61 7.98
CA ILE A 42 1.88 12.11 8.69
C ILE A 42 3.15 12.82 8.18
N LYS A 43 3.98 13.29 9.12
CA LYS A 43 5.27 13.88 8.76
C LYS A 43 6.28 12.81 8.40
N ILE A 44 6.74 12.81 7.14
CA ILE A 44 7.75 11.88 6.63
C ILE A 44 9.14 12.51 6.69
N SER A 45 10.13 11.75 7.15
CA SER A 45 11.55 12.08 7.08
C SER A 45 12.24 11.18 6.06
N HIS A 46 12.90 11.73 5.07
CA HIS A 46 13.59 10.96 4.03
C HIS A 46 14.94 10.42 4.52
N PRO A 47 15.38 9.21 4.09
CA PRO A 47 16.71 8.70 4.40
C PRO A 47 17.78 9.60 3.76
N GLU A 48 18.90 9.77 4.45
CA GLU A 48 19.98 10.66 3.97
C GLU A 48 20.55 10.20 2.62
N TRP A 49 20.69 8.88 2.43
CA TRP A 49 21.18 8.30 1.18
C TRP A 49 20.32 8.61 -0.06
N SER A 50 19.04 8.97 0.13
CA SER A 50 18.14 9.25 -1.00
C SER A 50 18.24 10.69 -1.56
N ARG A 51 18.93 11.61 -0.88
CA ARG A 51 18.88 13.04 -1.21
C ARG A 51 19.52 13.43 -2.54
N ASN A 52 20.67 12.82 -2.85
CA ASN A 52 21.44 13.13 -4.05
C ASN A 52 21.71 11.87 -4.90
N ALA A 53 20.90 10.84 -4.72
CA ALA A 53 21.11 9.56 -5.34
C ALA A 53 20.77 9.56 -6.83
N ALA A 54 21.64 8.96 -7.65
CA ALA A 54 21.36 8.64 -9.04
C ALA A 54 20.53 7.36 -9.13
N VAL A 55 19.35 7.43 -9.73
CA VAL A 55 18.43 6.31 -9.88
C VAL A 55 18.55 5.72 -11.28
N TYR A 56 18.69 4.41 -11.39
CA TYR A 56 18.68 3.67 -12.64
C TYR A 56 17.52 2.67 -12.68
N GLN A 57 16.60 2.85 -13.62
CA GLN A 57 15.48 1.95 -13.82
C GLN A 57 15.90 0.71 -14.60
N ILE A 58 15.51 -0.48 -14.13
CA ILE A 58 15.74 -1.77 -14.77
C ILE A 58 14.41 -2.42 -15.10
N ASN A 59 14.16 -2.63 -16.40
CA ASN A 59 13.18 -3.61 -16.86
C ASN A 59 13.89 -4.96 -16.97
N THR A 60 13.70 -5.86 -16.00
CA THR A 60 14.41 -7.14 -15.92
C THR A 60 14.33 -7.92 -17.22
N ARG A 61 13.15 -7.99 -17.85
CA ARG A 61 12.93 -8.69 -19.13
C ARG A 61 13.79 -8.16 -20.28
N GLN A 62 14.11 -6.85 -20.27
CA GLN A 62 14.75 -6.17 -21.40
C GLN A 62 16.16 -5.69 -21.11
N PHE A 63 16.64 -5.84 -19.88
CA PHE A 63 17.92 -5.29 -19.46
C PHE A 63 19.11 -6.09 -20.02
N THR A 64 18.94 -7.40 -20.15
CA THR A 64 19.90 -8.30 -20.78
C THR A 64 19.21 -9.18 -21.81
N PRO A 65 19.95 -9.82 -22.73
CA PRO A 65 19.35 -10.76 -23.68
C PRO A 65 18.60 -11.92 -23.00
N GLU A 66 19.06 -12.36 -21.83
CA GLU A 66 18.46 -13.43 -21.03
C GLU A 66 17.20 -12.99 -20.29
N GLY A 67 17.12 -11.70 -19.94
CA GLY A 67 15.97 -11.10 -19.23
C GLY A 67 15.79 -11.62 -17.80
N THR A 68 16.86 -11.99 -17.10
CA THR A 68 16.83 -12.61 -15.78
C THR A 68 17.58 -11.81 -14.72
N PHE A 69 17.28 -12.05 -13.43
CA PHE A 69 18.03 -11.45 -12.31
C PHE A 69 19.50 -11.83 -12.33
N LYS A 70 19.79 -13.08 -12.64
CA LYS A 70 21.17 -13.58 -12.72
C LYS A 70 21.99 -12.82 -13.75
N ALA A 71 21.46 -12.64 -14.95
CA ALA A 71 22.15 -11.87 -15.99
C ALA A 71 22.21 -10.38 -15.66
N ALA A 72 21.16 -9.82 -15.02
CA ALA A 72 21.17 -8.45 -14.53
C ALA A 72 22.23 -8.21 -13.45
N GLN A 73 22.44 -9.18 -12.55
CA GLN A 73 23.45 -9.13 -11.51
C GLN A 73 24.88 -8.97 -12.09
N GLU A 74 25.18 -9.59 -13.21
CA GLU A 74 26.47 -9.46 -13.89
C GLU A 74 26.75 -8.04 -14.38
N GLN A 75 25.71 -7.20 -14.54
CA GLN A 75 25.82 -5.81 -14.97
C GLN A 75 26.02 -4.81 -13.81
N LEU A 76 25.86 -5.25 -12.55
CA LEU A 76 25.96 -4.36 -11.38
C LEU A 76 27.30 -3.63 -11.26
N PRO A 77 28.47 -4.26 -11.49
CA PRO A 77 29.74 -3.53 -11.42
C PRO A 77 29.83 -2.39 -12.45
N ARG A 78 29.24 -2.56 -13.63
CA ARG A 78 29.17 -1.51 -14.64
C ARG A 78 28.31 -0.33 -14.18
N LEU A 79 27.17 -0.61 -13.55
CA LEU A 79 26.28 0.42 -13.03
C LEU A 79 26.92 1.18 -11.87
N GLN A 80 27.64 0.49 -10.99
CA GLN A 80 28.40 1.12 -9.91
C GLN A 80 29.45 2.11 -10.46
N VAL A 81 30.23 1.69 -11.47
CA VAL A 81 31.22 2.55 -12.12
C VAL A 81 30.56 3.77 -12.79
N MET A 82 29.32 3.65 -13.25
CA MET A 82 28.53 4.78 -13.78
C MET A 82 28.05 5.76 -12.69
N GLY A 83 28.20 5.42 -11.41
CA GLY A 83 27.74 6.26 -10.30
C GLY A 83 26.27 6.08 -9.99
N VAL A 84 25.68 4.91 -10.25
CA VAL A 84 24.32 4.58 -9.86
C VAL A 84 24.28 4.26 -8.36
N ASP A 85 23.37 4.91 -7.64
CA ASP A 85 23.17 4.71 -6.20
C ASP A 85 21.94 3.85 -5.91
N ILE A 86 20.90 3.95 -6.74
CA ILE A 86 19.62 3.25 -6.56
C ILE A 86 19.24 2.51 -7.82
N LEU A 87 19.00 1.21 -7.68
CA LEU A 87 18.42 0.36 -8.71
C LEU A 87 16.90 0.32 -8.51
N TRP A 88 16.14 0.85 -9.45
CA TRP A 88 14.69 0.76 -9.47
C TRP A 88 14.27 -0.36 -10.42
N LEU A 89 13.86 -1.50 -9.85
CA LEU A 89 13.32 -2.61 -10.64
C LEU A 89 11.85 -2.35 -10.98
N MET A 90 11.49 -2.39 -12.26
CA MET A 90 10.10 -2.47 -12.69
C MET A 90 9.42 -3.69 -12.05
N PRO A 91 8.08 -3.78 -12.01
CA PRO A 91 7.41 -4.84 -11.25
C PRO A 91 7.94 -6.21 -11.59
N ILE A 92 8.33 -6.95 -10.53
CA ILE A 92 8.97 -8.28 -10.63
C ILE A 92 8.00 -9.44 -10.42
N HIS A 93 6.73 -9.14 -10.22
CA HIS A 93 5.69 -10.07 -9.85
C HIS A 93 5.17 -10.89 -11.04
N PRO A 94 4.55 -12.06 -10.81
CA PRO A 94 3.80 -12.78 -11.83
C PRO A 94 2.74 -11.89 -12.50
N ILE A 95 2.62 -12.02 -13.81
CA ILE A 95 1.74 -11.18 -14.65
C ILE A 95 0.43 -11.91 -14.93
N GLY A 96 -0.70 -11.20 -14.84
CA GLY A 96 -2.01 -11.72 -15.16
C GLY A 96 -2.13 -12.25 -16.60
N GLU A 97 -3.01 -13.23 -16.79
CA GLU A 97 -3.30 -13.84 -18.09
C GLU A 97 -4.67 -13.42 -18.64
N LYS A 98 -5.63 -13.22 -17.74
CA LYS A 98 -6.97 -12.77 -18.10
C LYS A 98 -6.93 -11.33 -18.60
N ASN A 99 -7.49 -11.08 -19.78
CA ASN A 99 -7.49 -9.78 -20.45
C ASN A 99 -6.09 -9.21 -20.76
N ARG A 100 -5.08 -10.09 -20.82
CA ARG A 100 -3.67 -9.72 -21.05
C ARG A 100 -3.50 -8.93 -22.34
N LYS A 101 -2.77 -7.83 -22.28
CA LYS A 101 -2.37 -7.05 -23.45
C LYS A 101 -1.08 -7.60 -24.06
N GLY A 102 -1.12 -7.89 -25.35
CA GLY A 102 0.00 -8.48 -26.06
C GLY A 102 0.33 -9.91 -25.60
N THR A 103 1.42 -10.46 -26.09
CA THR A 103 1.80 -11.85 -25.82
C THR A 103 2.42 -12.06 -24.43
N LEU A 104 3.19 -11.08 -23.95
CA LEU A 104 3.95 -11.16 -22.70
C LEU A 104 3.24 -10.51 -21.50
N GLY A 105 2.22 -9.70 -21.77
CA GLY A 105 1.51 -8.95 -20.75
C GLY A 105 2.29 -7.76 -20.19
N SER A 106 1.58 -6.92 -19.46
CA SER A 106 2.15 -5.78 -18.72
C SER A 106 2.67 -6.23 -17.36
N PRO A 107 3.90 -5.86 -16.95
CA PRO A 107 4.37 -6.12 -15.60
C PRO A 107 3.54 -5.41 -14.52
N TYR A 108 2.76 -4.39 -14.92
CA TYR A 108 1.85 -3.68 -14.02
C TYR A 108 0.51 -4.41 -13.81
N SER A 109 0.23 -5.48 -14.55
CA SER A 109 -0.92 -6.36 -14.31
C SER A 109 -0.53 -7.46 -13.34
N VAL A 110 -0.44 -7.14 -12.05
CA VAL A 110 0.11 -8.01 -11.00
C VAL A 110 -0.88 -9.10 -10.61
N LYS A 111 -0.46 -10.35 -10.77
CA LYS A 111 -1.24 -11.55 -10.38
C LYS A 111 -0.99 -12.01 -8.96
N ASP A 112 0.22 -11.81 -8.44
CA ASP A 112 0.61 -12.21 -7.09
C ASP A 112 1.65 -11.23 -6.53
N TYR A 113 1.33 -10.57 -5.41
CA TYR A 113 2.19 -9.57 -4.78
C TYR A 113 3.31 -10.16 -3.92
N PHE A 114 3.27 -11.46 -3.65
CA PHE A 114 4.30 -12.16 -2.87
C PHE A 114 5.22 -13.03 -3.73
N GLY A 115 4.90 -13.20 -5.01
CA GLY A 115 5.65 -14.03 -5.93
C GLY A 115 6.64 -13.26 -6.79
N VAL A 116 7.70 -13.95 -7.19
CA VAL A 116 8.63 -13.54 -8.26
C VAL A 116 8.14 -14.10 -9.58
N ASN A 117 8.15 -13.27 -10.64
CA ASN A 117 7.85 -13.76 -11.99
C ASN A 117 8.86 -14.81 -12.42
N PRO A 118 8.42 -16.05 -12.73
CA PRO A 118 9.32 -17.15 -13.10
C PRO A 118 10.14 -16.88 -14.38
N GLU A 119 9.73 -15.94 -15.23
CA GLU A 119 10.52 -15.50 -16.38
C GLU A 119 11.85 -14.84 -15.96
N PHE A 120 11.90 -14.22 -14.77
CA PHE A 120 13.07 -13.49 -14.28
C PHE A 120 14.02 -14.36 -13.46
N GLY A 121 13.56 -15.52 -13.02
CA GLY A 121 14.30 -16.46 -12.17
C GLY A 121 13.51 -16.85 -10.92
N THR A 122 14.23 -17.30 -9.91
CA THR A 122 13.70 -17.74 -8.63
C THR A 122 13.79 -16.61 -7.58
N GLU A 123 13.13 -16.81 -6.44
CA GLU A 123 13.30 -15.94 -5.25
C GLU A 123 14.78 -15.90 -4.79
N GLN A 124 15.50 -17.01 -4.92
CA GLN A 124 16.93 -17.05 -4.59
C GLN A 124 17.76 -16.19 -5.55
N ASP A 125 17.46 -16.22 -6.85
CA ASP A 125 18.15 -15.38 -7.84
C ASP A 125 17.89 -13.89 -7.56
N PHE A 126 16.67 -13.54 -7.12
CA PHE A 126 16.34 -12.16 -6.70
C PHE A 126 17.09 -11.76 -5.42
N ARG A 127 17.16 -12.65 -4.42
CA ARG A 127 17.91 -12.43 -3.18
C ARG A 127 19.38 -12.21 -3.46
N ASP A 128 19.97 -13.03 -4.33
CA ASP A 128 21.38 -12.92 -4.73
C ASP A 128 21.65 -11.61 -5.46
N PHE A 129 20.72 -11.15 -6.31
CA PHE A 129 20.80 -9.84 -6.98
C PHE A 129 20.80 -8.68 -5.97
N VAL A 130 19.88 -8.70 -4.98
CA VAL A 130 19.82 -7.65 -3.94
C VAL A 130 21.09 -7.63 -3.11
N ASN A 131 21.56 -8.79 -2.66
CA ASN A 131 22.81 -8.91 -1.90
C ASN A 131 24.01 -8.37 -2.69
N ALA A 132 24.15 -8.74 -3.96
CA ALA A 132 25.24 -8.26 -4.82
C ALA A 132 25.17 -6.74 -5.04
N ALA A 133 23.97 -6.16 -5.16
CA ALA A 133 23.80 -4.72 -5.24
C ALA A 133 24.26 -4.02 -3.94
N HIS A 134 23.90 -4.56 -2.78
CA HIS A 134 24.30 -4.04 -1.47
C HIS A 134 25.82 -4.14 -1.25
N GLU A 135 26.46 -5.24 -1.66
CA GLU A 135 27.91 -5.40 -1.60
C GLU A 135 28.66 -4.33 -2.43
N LEU A 136 28.04 -3.84 -3.49
CA LEU A 136 28.54 -2.73 -4.30
C LEU A 136 28.12 -1.34 -3.80
N GLY A 137 27.42 -1.27 -2.67
CA GLY A 137 26.94 -0.02 -2.05
C GLY A 137 25.69 0.59 -2.68
N MET A 138 25.06 -0.11 -3.64
CA MET A 138 23.82 0.34 -4.27
C MET A 138 22.59 -0.07 -3.46
N LYS A 139 21.52 0.70 -3.57
CA LYS A 139 20.20 0.44 -2.99
C LYS A 139 19.27 -0.17 -4.02
N VAL A 140 18.34 -1.03 -3.57
CA VAL A 140 17.36 -1.68 -4.44
C VAL A 140 15.95 -1.26 -4.02
N ILE A 141 15.18 -0.66 -4.94
CA ILE A 141 13.77 -0.37 -4.75
C ILE A 141 12.92 -1.09 -5.78
N LEU A 142 11.73 -1.51 -5.36
CA LEU A 142 10.76 -2.15 -6.23
C LEU A 142 9.72 -1.13 -6.74
N ASP A 143 9.31 -1.31 -7.98
CA ASP A 143 8.10 -0.64 -8.49
C ASP A 143 6.87 -1.30 -7.90
N TRP A 144 6.10 -0.54 -7.13
CA TRP A 144 4.97 -1.04 -6.36
C TRP A 144 3.65 -0.62 -6.99
N VAL A 145 2.88 -1.59 -7.45
CA VAL A 145 1.59 -1.38 -8.13
C VAL A 145 0.47 -1.45 -7.08
N ALA A 146 0.25 -0.34 -6.38
CA ALA A 146 -0.73 -0.30 -5.28
C ALA A 146 -2.17 -0.01 -5.73
N ASN A 147 -2.37 0.60 -6.91
CA ASN A 147 -3.69 1.06 -7.34
C ASN A 147 -4.61 -0.08 -7.80
N HIS A 148 -4.08 -1.14 -8.40
CA HIS A 148 -4.84 -2.15 -9.11
C HIS A 148 -4.12 -3.50 -9.13
N SER A 149 -4.82 -4.56 -9.55
CA SER A 149 -4.24 -5.87 -9.84
C SER A 149 -4.69 -6.41 -11.18
N ALA A 150 -4.14 -7.56 -11.58
CA ALA A 150 -4.66 -8.35 -12.70
C ALA A 150 -6.07 -8.88 -12.43
N TRP A 151 -6.82 -9.17 -13.48
CA TRP A 151 -8.16 -9.76 -13.43
C TRP A 151 -8.19 -11.20 -12.85
N ASP A 152 -7.08 -11.90 -12.89
CA ASP A 152 -6.90 -13.25 -12.37
C ASP A 152 -5.96 -13.30 -11.15
N ASN A 153 -5.83 -12.18 -10.44
CA ASN A 153 -5.28 -12.18 -9.09
C ASN A 153 -6.24 -12.94 -8.17
N PRO A 154 -5.76 -13.89 -7.33
CA PRO A 154 -6.62 -14.66 -6.42
C PRO A 154 -7.54 -13.82 -5.53
N LEU A 155 -7.12 -12.61 -5.17
CA LEU A 155 -7.93 -11.69 -4.37
C LEU A 155 -9.26 -11.32 -5.01
N VAL A 156 -9.39 -11.43 -6.34
CA VAL A 156 -10.65 -11.12 -7.05
C VAL A 156 -11.76 -12.08 -6.63
N ASP A 157 -11.41 -13.33 -6.39
CA ASP A 157 -12.35 -14.38 -5.96
C ASP A 157 -12.43 -14.47 -4.43
N GLU A 158 -11.33 -14.28 -3.72
CA GLU A 158 -11.24 -14.40 -2.26
C GLU A 158 -11.81 -13.19 -1.53
N HIS A 159 -11.60 -11.99 -2.09
CA HIS A 159 -11.96 -10.70 -1.50
C HIS A 159 -12.53 -9.72 -2.54
N PRO A 160 -13.63 -10.08 -3.21
CA PRO A 160 -14.23 -9.24 -4.25
C PRO A 160 -14.68 -7.86 -3.74
N GLU A 161 -14.89 -7.70 -2.44
CA GLU A 161 -15.21 -6.43 -1.77
C GLU A 161 -14.01 -5.47 -1.71
N TRP A 162 -12.79 -5.92 -1.96
CA TRP A 162 -11.60 -5.06 -1.98
C TRP A 162 -11.39 -4.33 -3.30
N TYR A 163 -12.28 -4.58 -4.29
CA TYR A 163 -12.18 -3.98 -5.62
C TYR A 163 -13.29 -2.96 -5.86
N SER A 164 -12.91 -1.87 -6.51
CA SER A 164 -13.83 -0.83 -6.94
C SER A 164 -14.83 -1.37 -7.96
N ARG A 165 -16.05 -0.85 -7.90
CA ARG A 165 -17.14 -1.21 -8.83
C ARG A 165 -17.71 0.01 -9.49
N ASP A 166 -18.11 -0.16 -10.74
CA ASP A 166 -18.83 0.87 -11.48
C ASP A 166 -20.29 0.99 -10.99
N TRP A 167 -21.04 1.90 -11.60
CA TRP A 167 -22.44 2.14 -11.26
C TRP A 167 -23.39 0.97 -11.56
N LYS A 168 -22.94 -0.04 -12.31
CA LYS A 168 -23.66 -1.31 -12.56
C LYS A 168 -23.29 -2.40 -11.56
N GLY A 169 -22.26 -2.19 -10.76
CA GLY A 169 -21.70 -3.16 -9.85
C GLY A 169 -20.64 -4.06 -10.48
N ASP A 170 -20.16 -3.76 -11.68
CA ASP A 170 -19.11 -4.51 -12.34
C ASP A 170 -17.72 -4.01 -11.90
N PHE A 171 -16.71 -4.91 -11.88
CA PHE A 171 -15.32 -4.50 -11.77
C PHE A 171 -14.89 -3.68 -12.97
N HIS A 172 -14.04 -2.70 -12.78
CA HIS A 172 -13.59 -1.86 -13.87
C HIS A 172 -12.10 -1.50 -13.75
N PRO A 173 -11.44 -1.27 -14.90
CA PRO A 173 -10.10 -0.67 -14.91
C PRO A 173 -10.15 0.79 -14.49
N THR A 174 -8.97 1.36 -14.18
CA THR A 174 -8.83 2.78 -13.84
C THR A 174 -9.49 3.65 -14.93
N PRO A 175 -10.47 4.52 -14.57
CA PRO A 175 -11.17 5.36 -15.53
C PRO A 175 -10.22 6.24 -16.35
N TRP A 176 -10.60 6.53 -17.58
CA TRP A 176 -9.90 7.42 -18.53
C TRP A 176 -8.66 6.84 -19.19
N TRP A 177 -8.22 5.63 -18.82
CA TRP A 177 -7.05 4.97 -19.39
C TRP A 177 -7.43 3.68 -20.13
N ASP A 178 -6.66 3.34 -21.17
CA ASP A 178 -6.78 2.03 -21.81
C ASP A 178 -5.98 0.96 -21.04
N TRP A 179 -6.37 0.70 -19.79
CA TRP A 179 -5.75 -0.31 -18.94
C TRP A 179 -6.69 -1.49 -18.69
N SER A 180 -7.23 -2.03 -19.78
CA SER A 180 -8.24 -3.09 -19.73
C SER A 180 -7.78 -4.42 -19.15
N ASP A 181 -6.48 -4.56 -18.90
CA ASP A 181 -5.83 -5.73 -18.30
C ASP A 181 -5.76 -5.71 -16.77
N ILE A 182 -6.31 -4.67 -16.13
CA ILE A 182 -6.29 -4.50 -14.67
C ILE A 182 -7.67 -4.13 -14.12
N ILE A 183 -7.83 -4.25 -12.79
CA ILE A 183 -8.98 -3.76 -12.02
C ILE A 183 -8.52 -3.04 -10.77
N ASP A 184 -9.19 -1.93 -10.44
CA ASP A 184 -8.81 -1.05 -9.34
C ASP A 184 -9.21 -1.60 -7.96
N PHE A 185 -8.35 -1.35 -6.97
CA PHE A 185 -8.67 -1.60 -5.57
C PHE A 185 -9.55 -0.50 -4.96
N ASP A 186 -10.34 -0.87 -3.96
CA ASP A 186 -11.09 0.04 -3.08
C ASP A 186 -10.39 0.20 -1.73
N TYR A 187 -9.58 1.23 -1.59
CA TYR A 187 -8.86 1.54 -0.35
C TYR A 187 -9.74 2.04 0.80
N SER A 188 -11.06 2.17 0.63
CA SER A 188 -11.97 2.33 1.76
C SER A 188 -12.08 1.05 2.60
N GLN A 189 -11.71 -0.09 2.02
CA GLN A 189 -11.71 -1.40 2.69
C GLN A 189 -10.42 -1.59 3.51
N PRO A 190 -10.50 -1.80 4.82
CA PRO A 190 -9.31 -2.02 5.65
C PRO A 190 -8.50 -3.25 5.24
N GLY A 191 -9.14 -4.28 4.68
CA GLY A 191 -8.50 -5.52 4.28
C GLY A 191 -7.43 -5.32 3.22
N ILE A 192 -7.70 -4.55 2.15
CA ILE A 192 -6.69 -4.27 1.11
C ILE A 192 -5.53 -3.44 1.67
N ARG A 193 -5.79 -2.50 2.58
CA ARG A 193 -4.72 -1.72 3.25
C ARG A 193 -3.82 -2.63 4.08
N GLN A 194 -4.39 -3.60 4.77
CA GLN A 194 -3.63 -4.61 5.52
C GLN A 194 -2.80 -5.47 4.59
N TYR A 195 -3.41 -6.07 3.58
CA TYR A 195 -2.75 -6.95 2.61
C TYR A 195 -1.56 -6.26 1.92
N MET A 196 -1.76 -5.04 1.39
CA MET A 196 -0.69 -4.27 0.76
C MET A 196 0.43 -3.92 1.74
N THR A 197 0.09 -3.68 3.01
CA THR A 197 1.10 -3.46 4.06
C THR A 197 1.94 -4.71 4.31
N GLU A 198 1.29 -5.85 4.41
CA GLU A 198 1.95 -7.14 4.64
C GLU A 198 2.84 -7.51 3.46
N ALA A 199 2.37 -7.32 2.22
CA ALA A 199 3.14 -7.55 1.03
C ALA A 199 4.38 -6.63 0.96
N MET A 200 4.24 -5.33 1.20
CA MET A 200 5.40 -4.42 1.27
C MET A 200 6.37 -4.80 2.41
N THR A 201 5.86 -5.22 3.55
CA THR A 201 6.71 -5.65 4.67
C THR A 201 7.46 -6.93 4.34
N TYR A 202 6.83 -7.87 3.64
CA TYR A 202 7.44 -9.12 3.21
C TYR A 202 8.71 -8.88 2.36
N TRP A 203 8.65 -8.04 1.33
CA TRP A 203 9.81 -7.77 0.48
C TRP A 203 10.96 -7.10 1.23
N VAL A 204 10.67 -6.23 2.20
CA VAL A 204 11.69 -5.61 3.06
C VAL A 204 12.29 -6.64 4.01
N SER A 205 11.47 -7.49 4.65
CA SER A 205 11.95 -8.42 5.68
C SER A 205 12.65 -9.65 5.10
N GLU A 206 12.16 -10.17 3.98
CA GLU A 206 12.67 -11.40 3.39
C GLU A 206 13.79 -11.18 2.37
N PHE A 207 13.79 -10.03 1.68
CA PHE A 207 14.74 -9.76 0.60
C PHE A 207 15.61 -8.53 0.83
N ASP A 208 15.42 -7.81 1.94
CA ASP A 208 16.18 -6.61 2.30
C ASP A 208 16.12 -5.49 1.24
N VAL A 209 14.98 -5.35 0.55
CA VAL A 209 14.80 -4.23 -0.37
C VAL A 209 14.74 -2.91 0.40
N ASP A 210 15.33 -1.84 -0.15
CA ASP A 210 15.51 -0.55 0.54
C ASP A 210 14.28 0.35 0.46
N GLY A 211 13.29 0.01 -0.38
CA GLY A 211 12.08 0.82 -0.51
C GLY A 211 11.29 0.55 -1.78
N TYR A 212 10.46 1.52 -2.12
CA TYR A 212 9.51 1.41 -3.22
C TYR A 212 9.42 2.70 -4.04
N ARG A 213 9.20 2.55 -5.32
CA ARG A 213 8.60 3.55 -6.19
C ARG A 213 7.13 3.16 -6.38
N CYS A 214 6.20 3.98 -5.93
CA CYS A 214 4.78 3.69 -6.06
C CYS A 214 4.26 4.13 -7.43
N ASP A 215 3.76 3.15 -8.19
CA ASP A 215 3.14 3.42 -9.49
C ASP A 215 1.82 4.15 -9.30
N VAL A 216 1.53 5.08 -10.21
CA VAL A 216 0.31 5.92 -10.23
C VAL A 216 -0.16 6.38 -8.84
N ALA A 217 0.78 6.82 -8.01
CA ALA A 217 0.56 7.19 -6.61
C ALA A 217 -0.58 8.21 -6.40
N GLY A 218 -0.91 9.00 -7.43
CA GLY A 218 -2.03 9.94 -7.40
C GLY A 218 -3.42 9.29 -7.33
N TYR A 219 -3.53 8.00 -7.60
CA TYR A 219 -4.78 7.23 -7.47
C TYR A 219 -4.84 6.40 -6.17
N VAL A 220 -3.75 6.36 -5.42
CA VAL A 220 -3.68 5.66 -4.12
C VAL A 220 -3.86 6.68 -3.00
N PRO A 221 -4.66 6.41 -1.95
CA PRO A 221 -4.83 7.35 -0.85
C PRO A 221 -3.51 7.77 -0.22
N LEU A 222 -3.29 9.08 -0.10
CA LEU A 222 -2.05 9.65 0.41
C LEU A 222 -1.74 9.17 1.84
N ASP A 223 -2.76 9.11 2.70
CA ASP A 223 -2.64 8.64 4.07
C ASP A 223 -2.11 7.19 4.15
N PHE A 224 -2.52 6.31 3.23
CA PHE A 224 -1.98 4.95 3.15
C PHE A 224 -0.49 4.95 2.80
N LEU A 225 -0.08 5.72 1.78
CA LEU A 225 1.31 5.78 1.36
C LEU A 225 2.21 6.37 2.45
N GLU A 226 1.76 7.41 3.15
CA GLU A 226 2.48 8.04 4.26
C GLU A 226 2.65 7.10 5.46
N GLN A 227 1.61 6.37 5.85
CA GLN A 227 1.68 5.36 6.90
C GLN A 227 2.69 4.25 6.56
N ARG A 228 2.73 3.81 5.31
CA ARG A 228 3.67 2.78 4.85
C ARG A 228 5.11 3.26 4.85
N ALA A 229 5.36 4.49 4.43
CA ALA A 229 6.69 5.09 4.49
C ALA A 229 7.26 5.12 5.92
N GLN A 230 6.43 5.25 6.95
CA GLN A 230 6.87 5.15 8.36
C GLN A 230 7.07 3.68 8.79
N GLY A 231 6.13 2.80 8.44
CA GLY A 231 6.14 1.40 8.89
C GLY A 231 7.33 0.59 8.37
N THR A 232 7.67 0.73 7.10
CA THR A 232 8.82 0.05 6.47
C THR A 232 10.15 0.46 7.09
N ARG A 233 10.32 1.71 7.50
CA ARG A 233 11.54 2.18 8.20
C ARG A 233 11.72 1.59 9.58
N CYS A 234 10.65 1.44 10.35
CA CYS A 234 10.73 0.79 11.66
C CYS A 234 11.19 -0.65 11.55
N HIS A 235 10.90 -1.32 10.44
CA HIS A 235 11.32 -2.69 10.20
C HIS A 235 12.81 -2.76 9.83
N GLN A 236 13.28 -1.92 8.91
CA GLN A 236 14.70 -1.82 8.55
C GLN A 236 15.59 -1.48 9.77
N ALA A 237 15.16 -0.55 10.61
CA ALA A 237 15.91 -0.21 11.84
C ALA A 237 16.05 -1.40 12.80
N ARG A 238 15.12 -2.37 12.81
CA ARG A 238 15.21 -3.59 13.63
C ARG A 238 16.12 -4.65 13.03
N ILE A 239 16.24 -4.73 11.71
CA ILE A 239 17.11 -5.70 11.03
C ILE A 239 18.57 -5.33 11.23
N HIS A 240 18.93 -4.05 11.17
CA HIS A 240 20.30 -3.57 11.38
C HIS A 240 20.76 -3.55 12.86
N ALA A 241 19.84 -3.79 13.80
CA ALA A 241 20.15 -3.89 15.24
C ALA A 241 20.37 -5.33 15.73
N ARG A 242 20.42 -6.33 14.84
CA ARG A 242 20.76 -7.72 15.12
C ARG A 242 22.08 -8.08 14.48
#